data_b29a3a82b8d26c8701b1ffb693602873
#
_entry.id   b29a3a82b8d26c8701b1ffb693602873
#
_cell.length_a   1.000
_cell.length_b   1.000
_cell.length_c   1.000
_cell.angle_alpha   90.00
_cell.angle_beta   90.00
_cell.angle_gamma   90.00
#
_symmetry.space_group_name_H-M   'P 1'
#
loop_
_entity.id
_entity.type
_entity.pdbx_description
1 polymer ?
#
loop_
_entity_poly.entity_id
_entity_poly.type
_entity_poly.pdbx_seq_one_letter_code
_entity_poly.pdbx_strand_id
1 'polypeptide(L)'
;MMEVNLNTWYRCKIDKKEFKKLCKKSDWQGFKHMIIYFSALFFFGYLAYATWGTWWCVLFFFIYGNIWGCSDALWHETGHRTAFKSKFWNDFFYYIAGFMDNFEPIRWRYSHFHHHSYTIFNDPYDFEILVKKPVDLIWFCLLYVPFASFLYIHKSLHWETIKHAFGVTTDVMKVCIPEKDRSKCRWSARSHVFIWVATLAASIYFQSWLPLLFIVLPNFYGKTLITLFGATQHAGLKEDIMDHRHSTRTVILNPIX
;
A
#
# COMPACT_ATOMS: atom_id res chain seq x y z
N MET A 1 5.52 15.09 25.90
CA MET A 1 5.00 14.02 25.01
C MET A 1 4.00 13.20 25.83
N MET A 2 2.76 13.03 25.35
CA MET A 2 1.77 12.21 26.04
C MET A 2 2.16 10.75 25.91
N GLU A 3 2.28 10.05 27.03
CA GLU A 3 2.58 8.62 27.03
C GLU A 3 1.29 7.85 26.64
N VAL A 4 1.32 7.15 25.52
CA VAL A 4 0.17 6.39 25.03
C VAL A 4 0.08 5.07 25.77
N ASN A 5 -0.96 4.89 26.58
CA ASN A 5 -1.20 3.64 27.30
C ASN A 5 -2.22 2.81 26.53
N LEU A 6 -1.75 1.78 25.85
CA LEU A 6 -2.59 0.90 25.01
C LEU A 6 -3.70 0.18 25.80
N ASN A 7 -3.58 0.09 27.12
CA ASN A 7 -4.62 -0.54 27.96
C ASN A 7 -5.87 0.33 28.11
N THR A 8 -5.76 1.63 27.82
CA THR A 8 -6.90 2.55 27.95
C THR A 8 -7.71 2.70 26.66
N TRP A 9 -7.33 2.02 25.57
CA TRP A 9 -8.09 2.03 24.34
C TRP A 9 -9.53 1.53 24.57
N TYR A 10 -10.48 2.19 23.95
CA TYR A 10 -11.88 1.76 23.98
C TYR A 10 -12.01 0.35 23.42
N ARG A 11 -12.75 -0.50 24.12
CA ARG A 11 -13.04 -1.87 23.69
C ARG A 11 -14.55 -2.09 23.69
N CYS A 12 -15.12 -2.38 22.52
CA CYS A 12 -16.55 -2.70 22.43
C CYS A 12 -16.83 -4.12 22.88
N LYS A 13 -18.03 -4.33 23.42
CA LYS A 13 -18.50 -5.66 23.77
C LYS A 13 -18.98 -6.35 22.48
N ILE A 14 -18.40 -7.50 22.18
CA ILE A 14 -18.70 -8.28 20.98
C ILE A 14 -19.11 -9.68 21.40
N ASP A 15 -20.22 -10.21 20.83
CA ASP A 15 -20.59 -11.61 21.03
C ASP A 15 -19.50 -12.51 20.42
N LYS A 16 -18.89 -13.34 21.25
CA LYS A 16 -17.74 -14.16 20.83
C LYS A 16 -18.12 -15.21 19.77
N LYS A 17 -19.36 -15.73 19.78
CA LYS A 17 -19.79 -16.73 18.79
C LYS A 17 -19.96 -16.08 17.41
N GLU A 18 -20.61 -14.92 17.38
CA GLU A 18 -20.79 -14.18 16.13
C GLU A 18 -19.45 -13.72 15.58
N PHE A 19 -18.59 -13.17 16.43
CA PHE A 19 -17.25 -12.75 16.03
C PHE A 19 -16.44 -13.90 15.40
N LYS A 20 -16.51 -15.08 16.04
CA LYS A 20 -15.82 -16.28 15.53
C LYS A 20 -16.34 -16.71 14.15
N LYS A 21 -17.64 -16.54 13.88
CA LYS A 21 -18.20 -16.81 12.54
C LYS A 21 -17.65 -15.85 11.50
N LEU A 22 -17.59 -14.55 11.84
CA LEU A 22 -17.07 -13.51 10.94
C LEU A 22 -15.59 -13.70 10.63
N CYS A 23 -14.84 -14.27 11.58
CA CYS A 23 -13.39 -14.51 11.41
C CYS A 23 -13.06 -15.78 10.61
N LYS A 24 -14.06 -16.51 10.10
CA LYS A 24 -13.80 -17.72 9.30
C LYS A 24 -13.15 -17.36 7.97
N LYS A 25 -12.01 -17.97 7.70
CA LYS A 25 -11.23 -17.73 6.47
C LYS A 25 -11.45 -18.88 5.47
N SER A 26 -11.36 -18.57 4.19
CA SER A 26 -11.50 -19.53 3.11
C SER A 26 -10.51 -19.22 2.00
N ASP A 27 -9.76 -20.22 1.56
CA ASP A 27 -8.86 -20.05 0.41
C ASP A 27 -9.65 -19.78 -0.87
N TRP A 28 -10.83 -20.39 -1.01
CA TRP A 28 -11.68 -20.18 -2.19
C TRP A 28 -12.13 -18.71 -2.31
N GLN A 29 -12.54 -18.09 -1.21
CA GLN A 29 -12.96 -16.68 -1.24
C GLN A 29 -11.75 -15.78 -1.60
N GLY A 30 -10.60 -16.08 -1.02
CA GLY A 30 -9.37 -15.34 -1.37
C GLY A 30 -9.06 -15.45 -2.86
N PHE A 31 -9.07 -16.67 -3.41
CA PHE A 31 -8.80 -16.86 -4.84
C PHE A 31 -9.83 -16.17 -5.74
N LYS A 32 -11.10 -16.19 -5.35
CA LYS A 32 -12.15 -15.51 -6.12
C LYS A 32 -11.80 -14.01 -6.30
N HIS A 33 -11.42 -13.34 -5.22
CA HIS A 33 -11.04 -11.92 -5.29
C HIS A 33 -9.75 -11.71 -6.11
N MET A 34 -8.75 -12.59 -5.91
CA MET A 34 -7.50 -12.49 -6.70
C MET A 34 -7.74 -12.69 -8.19
N ILE A 35 -8.62 -13.66 -8.56
CA ILE A 35 -8.95 -13.92 -9.97
C ILE A 35 -9.62 -12.68 -10.57
N ILE A 36 -10.60 -12.10 -9.90
CA ILE A 36 -11.29 -10.89 -10.37
C ILE A 36 -10.27 -9.75 -10.58
N TYR A 37 -9.46 -9.49 -9.56
CA TYR A 37 -8.47 -8.41 -9.59
C TYR A 37 -7.45 -8.59 -10.71
N PHE A 38 -6.79 -9.75 -10.76
CA PHE A 38 -5.74 -9.98 -11.78
C PHE A 38 -6.31 -10.11 -13.18
N SER A 39 -7.55 -10.62 -13.32
CA SER A 39 -8.21 -10.65 -14.66
C SER A 39 -8.46 -9.23 -15.16
N ALA A 40 -8.95 -8.34 -14.29
CA ALA A 40 -9.13 -6.92 -14.66
C ALA A 40 -7.78 -6.28 -15.01
N LEU A 41 -6.76 -6.52 -14.16
CA LEU A 41 -5.42 -5.96 -14.38
C LEU A 41 -4.85 -6.41 -15.75
N PHE A 42 -4.89 -7.71 -16.03
CA PHE A 42 -4.36 -8.24 -17.29
C PHE A 42 -5.20 -7.80 -18.48
N PHE A 43 -6.51 -7.73 -18.34
CA PHE A 43 -7.39 -7.29 -19.44
C PHE A 43 -7.08 -5.83 -19.83
N PHE A 44 -7.03 -4.92 -18.86
CA PHE A 44 -6.72 -3.52 -19.18
C PHE A 44 -5.24 -3.32 -19.55
N GLY A 45 -4.35 -4.15 -19.04
CA GLY A 45 -2.95 -4.19 -19.49
C GLY A 45 -2.85 -4.61 -20.94
N TYR A 46 -3.60 -5.64 -21.35
CA TYR A 46 -3.65 -6.06 -22.74
C TYR A 46 -4.20 -4.95 -23.65
N LEU A 47 -5.28 -4.27 -23.22
CA LEU A 47 -5.83 -3.15 -24.00
C LEU A 47 -4.81 -2.01 -24.14
N ALA A 48 -4.08 -1.69 -23.05
CA ALA A 48 -3.04 -0.66 -23.10
C ALA A 48 -1.93 -1.04 -24.10
N TYR A 49 -1.52 -2.31 -24.08
CA TYR A 49 -0.52 -2.83 -25.04
C TYR A 49 -1.06 -2.81 -26.47
N ALA A 50 -2.27 -3.33 -26.69
CA ALA A 50 -2.86 -3.48 -28.04
C ALA A 50 -3.15 -2.13 -28.72
N THR A 51 -3.34 -1.09 -27.91
CA THR A 51 -3.59 0.28 -28.45
C THR A 51 -2.35 1.15 -28.43
N TRP A 52 -1.15 0.58 -28.14
CA TRP A 52 0.09 1.34 -28.05
C TRP A 52 0.33 2.14 -29.33
N GLY A 53 0.67 3.41 -29.19
CA GLY A 53 0.86 4.34 -30.30
C GLY A 53 -0.40 5.12 -30.68
N THR A 54 -1.54 4.84 -30.04
CA THR A 54 -2.77 5.61 -30.24
C THR A 54 -3.15 6.35 -28.96
N TRP A 55 -4.09 7.32 -29.03
CA TRP A 55 -4.58 8.02 -27.84
C TRP A 55 -5.32 7.10 -26.88
N TRP A 56 -5.88 5.99 -27.34
CA TRP A 56 -6.55 5.01 -26.49
C TRP A 56 -5.61 4.39 -25.47
N CYS A 57 -4.30 4.27 -25.78
CA CYS A 57 -3.37 3.70 -24.82
C CYS A 57 -3.27 4.56 -23.54
N VAL A 58 -3.42 5.88 -23.65
CA VAL A 58 -3.40 6.77 -22.47
C VAL A 58 -4.55 6.42 -21.51
N LEU A 59 -5.76 6.25 -22.08
CA LEU A 59 -6.93 5.84 -21.29
C LEU A 59 -6.72 4.48 -20.64
N PHE A 60 -6.24 3.50 -21.40
CA PHE A 60 -6.10 2.14 -20.87
C PHE A 60 -4.94 2.03 -19.87
N PHE A 61 -3.85 2.79 -20.06
CA PHE A 61 -2.80 2.88 -19.03
C PHE A 61 -3.33 3.56 -17.75
N PHE A 62 -4.14 4.60 -17.87
CA PHE A 62 -4.73 5.24 -16.69
C PHE A 62 -5.61 4.25 -15.91
N ILE A 63 -6.46 3.48 -16.61
CA ILE A 63 -7.30 2.46 -15.95
C ILE A 63 -6.41 1.36 -15.33
N TYR A 64 -5.45 0.84 -16.09
CA TYR A 64 -4.49 -0.18 -15.63
C TYR A 64 -3.76 0.27 -14.35
N GLY A 65 -3.25 1.51 -14.37
CA GLY A 65 -2.52 2.05 -13.21
C GLY A 65 -3.40 2.20 -11.98
N ASN A 66 -4.67 2.60 -12.16
CA ASN A 66 -5.60 2.71 -11.03
C ASN A 66 -5.96 1.32 -10.47
N ILE A 67 -6.13 0.31 -11.34
CA ILE A 67 -6.30 -1.08 -10.88
C ILE A 67 -5.03 -1.54 -10.16
N TRP A 68 -3.84 -1.24 -10.72
CA TRP A 68 -2.55 -1.54 -10.09
C TRP A 68 -2.49 -0.94 -8.68
N GLY A 69 -2.84 0.33 -8.52
CA GLY A 69 -2.84 1.02 -7.21
C GLY A 69 -3.82 0.40 -6.20
N CYS A 70 -4.90 -0.25 -6.67
CA CYS A 70 -5.82 -0.96 -5.79
C CYS A 70 -5.21 -2.26 -5.20
N SER A 71 -3.97 -2.61 -5.58
CA SER A 71 -3.22 -3.67 -4.88
C SER A 71 -3.02 -3.37 -3.39
N ASP A 72 -3.18 -2.12 -2.98
CA ASP A 72 -3.19 -1.71 -1.58
C ASP A 72 -4.17 -2.54 -0.73
N ALA A 73 -5.40 -2.75 -1.24
CA ALA A 73 -6.39 -3.58 -0.53
C ALA A 73 -5.92 -5.04 -0.41
N LEU A 74 -5.28 -5.59 -1.46
CA LEU A 74 -4.74 -6.96 -1.42
C LEU A 74 -3.58 -7.06 -0.44
N TRP A 75 -2.68 -6.08 -0.49
CA TRP A 75 -1.55 -5.98 0.43
C TRP A 75 -2.04 -5.96 1.88
N HIS A 76 -3.03 -5.11 2.18
CA HIS A 76 -3.60 -4.93 3.51
C HIS A 76 -4.14 -6.26 4.06
N GLU A 77 -5.08 -6.88 3.33
CA GLU A 77 -5.76 -8.10 3.78
C GLU A 77 -4.81 -9.29 3.89
N THR A 78 -3.89 -9.43 2.92
CA THR A 78 -2.92 -10.52 2.95
C THR A 78 -1.85 -10.28 4.02
N GLY A 79 -1.51 -9.01 4.29
CA GLY A 79 -0.58 -8.63 5.37
C GLY A 79 -1.11 -9.05 6.74
N HIS A 80 -2.40 -8.88 6.98
CA HIS A 80 -3.08 -9.36 8.19
C HIS A 80 -3.32 -10.86 8.18
N ARG A 81 -3.08 -11.54 7.08
CA ARG A 81 -3.37 -12.96 6.87
C ARG A 81 -4.86 -13.26 7.05
N THR A 82 -5.71 -12.36 6.57
CA THR A 82 -7.18 -12.49 6.62
C THR A 82 -7.79 -12.94 5.30
N ALA A 83 -7.12 -12.67 4.17
CA ALA A 83 -7.63 -12.99 2.83
C ALA A 83 -7.75 -14.49 2.57
N PHE A 84 -6.83 -15.30 3.11
CA PHE A 84 -6.78 -16.75 2.89
C PHE A 84 -6.69 -17.49 4.22
N LYS A 85 -7.20 -18.74 4.24
CA LYS A 85 -6.96 -19.66 5.34
C LYS A 85 -5.47 -20.06 5.38
N SER A 86 -4.89 -20.34 4.20
CA SER A 86 -3.49 -20.73 4.03
C SER A 86 -2.54 -19.57 4.30
N LYS A 87 -1.55 -19.79 5.16
CA LYS A 87 -0.48 -18.81 5.41
C LYS A 87 0.34 -18.56 4.14
N PHE A 88 0.61 -19.64 3.37
CA PHE A 88 1.40 -19.55 2.14
C PHE A 88 0.77 -18.56 1.14
N TRP A 89 -0.56 -18.69 0.88
CA TRP A 89 -1.23 -17.82 -0.09
C TRP A 89 -1.29 -16.36 0.39
N ASN A 90 -1.49 -16.14 1.70
CA ASN A 90 -1.41 -14.78 2.24
C ASN A 90 -0.02 -14.19 1.99
N ASP A 91 1.04 -14.90 2.38
CA ASP A 91 2.41 -14.37 2.23
C ASP A 91 2.77 -14.21 0.74
N PHE A 92 2.38 -15.15 -0.14
CA PHE A 92 2.64 -15.07 -1.59
C PHE A 92 2.05 -13.79 -2.19
N PHE A 93 0.73 -13.57 -2.00
CA PHE A 93 0.07 -12.39 -2.56
C PHE A 93 0.49 -11.09 -1.84
N TYR A 94 0.85 -11.17 -0.57
CA TYR A 94 1.37 -10.03 0.18
C TYR A 94 2.66 -9.46 -0.45
N TYR A 95 3.59 -10.32 -0.84
CA TYR A 95 4.83 -9.85 -1.46
C TYR A 95 4.58 -9.27 -2.86
N ILE A 96 3.67 -9.86 -3.64
CA ILE A 96 3.30 -9.32 -4.95
C ILE A 96 2.65 -7.94 -4.80
N ALA A 97 1.61 -7.84 -3.98
CA ALA A 97 0.87 -6.60 -3.79
C ALA A 97 1.76 -5.51 -3.15
N GLY A 98 2.63 -5.90 -2.21
CA GLY A 98 3.58 -4.98 -1.60
C GLY A 98 4.55 -4.39 -2.63
N PHE A 99 5.03 -5.20 -3.58
CA PHE A 99 5.83 -4.68 -4.69
C PHE A 99 5.01 -3.73 -5.56
N MET A 100 3.77 -4.12 -5.89
CA MET A 100 2.91 -3.32 -6.77
C MET A 100 2.63 -1.93 -6.17
N ASP A 101 2.42 -1.83 -4.85
CA ASP A 101 2.19 -0.54 -4.18
C ASP A 101 3.46 0.19 -3.77
N ASN A 102 4.61 -0.46 -3.96
CA ASN A 102 5.88 0.01 -3.43
C ASN A 102 5.88 0.06 -1.89
N PHE A 103 5.16 -0.84 -1.29
CA PHE A 103 5.14 -1.06 0.16
C PHE A 103 6.14 -2.18 0.48
N GLU A 104 7.39 -1.81 0.78
CA GLU A 104 8.43 -2.80 1.09
C GLU A 104 7.90 -3.75 2.18
N PRO A 105 7.75 -5.08 1.89
CA PRO A 105 6.93 -5.95 2.74
C PRO A 105 7.35 -6.06 4.20
N ILE A 106 8.65 -6.01 4.50
CA ILE A 106 9.10 -6.11 5.89
C ILE A 106 8.79 -4.81 6.65
N ARG A 107 9.18 -3.68 6.05
CA ARG A 107 8.93 -2.35 6.63
C ARG A 107 7.44 -2.15 6.89
N TRP A 108 6.61 -2.43 5.86
CA TRP A 108 5.18 -2.15 5.94
C TRP A 108 4.45 -3.10 6.88
N ARG A 109 4.85 -4.36 6.95
CA ARG A 109 4.23 -5.28 7.92
C ARG A 109 4.39 -4.75 9.35
N TYR A 110 5.60 -4.28 9.70
CA TYR A 110 5.87 -3.77 11.04
C TYR A 110 5.21 -2.41 11.28
N SER A 111 5.34 -1.46 10.34
CA SER A 111 4.76 -0.13 10.55
C SER A 111 3.24 -0.16 10.55
N HIS A 112 2.63 -1.06 9.76
CA HIS A 112 1.18 -1.18 9.68
C HIS A 112 0.60 -1.79 10.97
N PHE A 113 1.25 -2.79 11.56
CA PHE A 113 0.85 -3.27 12.88
C PHE A 113 1.02 -2.20 13.95
N HIS A 114 2.06 -1.37 13.80
CA HIS A 114 2.27 -0.23 14.69
C HIS A 114 1.16 0.81 14.50
N HIS A 115 0.76 1.11 13.24
CA HIS A 115 -0.37 1.97 12.92
C HIS A 115 -1.66 1.48 13.59
N HIS A 116 -1.97 0.19 13.52
CA HIS A 116 -3.15 -0.36 14.20
C HIS A 116 -3.10 -0.21 15.72
N SER A 117 -1.92 -0.15 16.31
CA SER A 117 -1.76 0.06 17.76
C SER A 117 -1.85 1.53 18.16
N TYR A 118 -1.43 2.43 17.26
CA TYR A 118 -1.32 3.86 17.52
C TYR A 118 -2.05 4.69 16.45
N THR A 119 -3.19 4.19 15.98
CA THR A 119 -3.94 4.80 14.87
C THR A 119 -4.12 6.32 15.05
N ILE A 120 -3.58 7.09 14.10
CA ILE A 120 -3.66 8.56 14.03
C ILE A 120 -3.04 9.24 15.28
N PHE A 121 -2.07 8.60 15.93
CA PHE A 121 -1.21 9.30 16.91
C PHE A 121 -0.01 9.91 16.18
N ASN A 122 0.19 11.19 16.38
CA ASN A 122 1.28 11.94 15.73
C ASN A 122 2.67 11.44 16.18
N ASP A 123 3.70 11.92 15.50
CA ASP A 123 5.09 11.49 15.74
C ASP A 123 5.43 11.30 17.21
N PRO A 124 6.11 10.26 17.61
CA PRO A 124 6.78 9.27 16.73
C PRO A 124 5.99 7.96 16.56
N TYR A 125 4.68 7.99 16.69
CA TYR A 125 3.89 6.77 16.79
C TYR A 125 3.39 6.26 15.44
N ASP A 126 2.66 7.08 14.68
CA ASP A 126 2.03 6.61 13.44
C ASP A 126 2.78 7.12 12.20
N PHE A 127 3.37 6.18 11.45
CA PHE A 127 4.15 6.48 10.24
C PHE A 127 3.30 6.43 8.96
N GLU A 128 1.98 6.23 9.08
CA GLU A 128 1.09 6.19 7.92
C GLU A 128 0.30 7.49 7.72
N ILE A 129 0.43 8.45 8.64
CA ILE A 129 -0.20 9.77 8.50
C ILE A 129 0.51 10.53 7.36
N LEU A 130 -0.21 10.80 6.28
CA LEU A 130 0.33 11.49 5.10
C LEU A 130 0.32 13.02 5.26
N VAL A 131 -0.68 13.56 5.97
CA VAL A 131 -0.85 15.00 6.13
C VAL A 131 -0.64 15.35 7.60
N LYS A 132 0.57 15.79 7.95
CA LYS A 132 0.94 16.18 9.32
C LYS A 132 0.96 17.70 9.50
N LYS A 133 1.14 18.44 8.40
CA LYS A 133 1.21 19.91 8.37
C LYS A 133 0.37 20.40 7.20
N PRO A 134 -0.14 21.63 7.24
CA PRO A 134 -0.96 22.16 6.14
C PRO A 134 -0.29 22.06 4.75
N VAL A 135 1.04 22.22 4.68
CA VAL A 135 1.76 22.13 3.40
C VAL A 135 1.70 20.70 2.83
N ASP A 136 1.56 19.68 3.66
CA ASP A 136 1.49 18.29 3.20
C ASP A 136 0.21 18.03 2.39
N LEU A 137 -0.83 18.84 2.60
CA LEU A 137 -2.06 18.74 1.82
C LEU A 137 -1.79 18.99 0.32
N ILE A 138 -0.86 19.89 -0.01
CA ILE A 138 -0.45 20.13 -1.40
C ILE A 138 0.11 18.84 -2.00
N TRP A 139 1.03 18.18 -1.26
CA TRP A 139 1.65 16.93 -1.72
C TRP A 139 0.62 15.82 -1.84
N PHE A 140 -0.32 15.75 -0.89
CA PHE A 140 -1.41 14.78 -0.92
C PHE A 140 -2.28 14.99 -2.17
N CYS A 141 -2.65 16.23 -2.47
CA CYS A 141 -3.46 16.55 -3.66
C CYS A 141 -2.74 16.21 -4.97
N LEU A 142 -1.40 16.32 -5.00
CA LEU A 142 -0.64 15.95 -6.19
C LEU A 142 -0.68 14.44 -6.48
N LEU A 143 -1.02 13.59 -5.50
CA LEU A 143 -1.19 12.14 -5.76
C LEU A 143 -2.35 11.86 -6.72
N TYR A 144 -3.32 12.78 -6.82
CA TYR A 144 -4.43 12.62 -7.76
C TYR A 144 -4.05 12.92 -9.22
N VAL A 145 -2.90 13.55 -9.45
CA VAL A 145 -2.47 13.98 -10.78
C VAL A 145 -1.37 13.03 -11.28
N PRO A 146 -1.60 12.30 -12.39
CA PRO A 146 -0.61 11.39 -12.92
C PRO A 146 0.78 12.05 -13.05
N PHE A 147 1.78 11.37 -12.54
CA PHE A 147 3.19 11.76 -12.55
C PHE A 147 3.54 12.97 -11.67
N ALA A 148 2.58 13.72 -11.11
CA ALA A 148 2.91 14.89 -10.29
C ALA A 148 3.73 14.54 -9.04
N SER A 149 3.62 13.30 -8.55
CA SER A 149 4.40 12.82 -7.39
C SER A 149 5.93 12.82 -7.65
N PHE A 150 6.38 12.88 -8.91
CA PHE A 150 7.81 13.08 -9.20
C PHE A 150 8.35 14.40 -8.64
N LEU A 151 7.50 15.41 -8.47
CA LEU A 151 7.91 16.71 -7.93
C LEU A 151 8.41 16.61 -6.49
N TYR A 152 8.02 15.57 -5.77
CA TYR A 152 8.45 15.35 -4.39
C TYR A 152 8.93 13.93 -4.14
N ILE A 153 9.60 13.35 -5.14
CA ILE A 153 10.12 11.96 -5.07
C ILE A 153 10.92 11.69 -3.79
N HIS A 154 11.61 12.73 -3.28
CA HIS A 154 12.43 12.62 -2.06
C HIS A 154 11.60 12.33 -0.79
N LYS A 155 10.27 12.56 -0.84
CA LYS A 155 9.35 12.21 0.25
C LYS A 155 8.65 10.86 0.00
N SER A 156 8.88 10.26 -1.17
CA SER A 156 8.15 9.08 -1.59
C SER A 156 8.66 7.81 -0.89
N LEU A 157 7.81 6.80 -0.92
CA LEU A 157 8.17 5.45 -0.45
C LEU A 157 9.27 4.83 -1.31
N HIS A 158 9.36 5.22 -2.59
CA HIS A 158 10.47 4.80 -3.45
C HIS A 158 11.80 5.26 -2.89
N TRP A 159 11.88 6.54 -2.46
CA TRP A 159 13.10 7.10 -1.88
C TRP A 159 13.45 6.42 -0.55
N GLU A 160 12.42 6.14 0.29
CA GLU A 160 12.64 5.39 1.54
C GLU A 160 13.18 3.99 1.26
N THR A 161 12.60 3.28 0.27
CA THR A 161 13.05 1.93 -0.14
C THR A 161 14.51 1.98 -0.63
N ILE A 162 14.88 3.01 -1.43
CA ILE A 162 16.27 3.21 -1.87
C ILE A 162 17.19 3.39 -0.65
N LYS A 163 16.82 4.26 0.31
CA LYS A 163 17.62 4.44 1.53
C LYS A 163 17.86 3.11 2.26
N HIS A 164 16.79 2.30 2.44
CA HIS A 164 16.90 1.00 3.10
C HIS A 164 17.83 0.05 2.32
N ALA A 165 17.72 0.01 0.99
CA ALA A 165 18.56 -0.83 0.13
C ALA A 165 20.04 -0.49 0.30
N PHE A 166 20.38 0.80 0.45
CA PHE A 166 21.75 1.28 0.67
C PHE A 166 22.15 1.27 2.14
N GLY A 167 21.34 0.69 3.03
CA GLY A 167 21.72 0.44 4.41
C GLY A 167 21.34 1.54 5.41
N VAL A 168 20.68 2.62 4.96
CA VAL A 168 20.26 3.71 5.85
C VAL A 168 19.17 3.21 6.80
N THR A 169 19.30 3.50 8.08
CA THR A 169 18.29 3.17 9.10
C THR A 169 17.42 4.41 9.33
N THR A 170 16.22 4.40 8.78
CA THR A 170 15.26 5.49 8.92
C THR A 170 14.55 5.43 10.28
N ASP A 171 13.81 6.47 10.62
CA ASP A 171 13.10 6.51 11.92
C ASP A 171 12.01 5.43 11.99
N VAL A 172 11.28 5.17 10.90
CA VAL A 172 10.31 4.06 10.89
C VAL A 172 11.00 2.72 11.14
N MET A 173 12.21 2.53 10.59
CA MET A 173 12.97 1.30 10.84
C MET A 173 13.42 1.20 12.30
N LYS A 174 13.84 2.32 12.92
CA LYS A 174 14.27 2.34 14.34
C LYS A 174 13.10 2.02 15.26
N VAL A 175 11.95 2.63 15.02
CA VAL A 175 10.78 2.56 15.92
C VAL A 175 10.00 1.26 15.72
N CYS A 176 9.71 0.89 14.47
CA CYS A 176 8.78 -0.20 14.19
C CYS A 176 9.46 -1.55 14.02
N ILE A 177 10.71 -1.61 13.49
CA ILE A 177 11.32 -2.87 13.08
C ILE A 177 12.34 -3.36 14.13
N PRO A 178 12.10 -4.54 14.76
CA PRO A 178 13.08 -5.12 15.67
C PRO A 178 14.45 -5.24 15.00
N GLU A 179 15.51 -5.00 15.77
CA GLU A 179 16.89 -4.97 15.25
C GLU A 179 17.24 -6.24 14.45
N LYS A 180 16.82 -7.39 14.95
CA LYS A 180 17.07 -8.70 14.30
C LYS A 180 16.45 -8.81 12.90
N ASP A 181 15.41 -8.02 12.59
CA ASP A 181 14.71 -8.08 11.30
C ASP A 181 15.08 -6.93 10.35
N ARG A 182 15.89 -5.96 10.80
CA ARG A 182 16.34 -4.84 9.96
C ARG A 182 17.14 -5.30 8.74
N SER A 183 17.93 -6.37 8.89
CA SER A 183 18.66 -6.96 7.75
C SER A 183 17.69 -7.51 6.69
N LYS A 184 16.60 -8.15 7.12
CA LYS A 184 15.57 -8.66 6.19
C LYS A 184 14.91 -7.52 5.41
N CYS A 185 14.63 -6.39 6.10
CA CYS A 185 14.08 -5.19 5.46
C CYS A 185 15.03 -4.67 4.38
N ARG A 186 16.35 -4.57 4.69
CA ARG A 186 17.34 -4.11 3.70
C ARG A 186 17.42 -5.04 2.48
N TRP A 187 17.39 -6.37 2.69
CA TRP A 187 17.42 -7.31 1.57
C TRP A 187 16.13 -7.25 0.73
N SER A 188 14.99 -7.11 1.37
CA SER A 188 13.70 -6.93 0.68
C SER A 188 13.70 -5.61 -0.13
N ALA A 189 14.23 -4.51 0.45
CA ALA A 189 14.38 -3.25 -0.28
C ALA A 189 15.31 -3.39 -1.50
N ARG A 190 16.41 -4.14 -1.36
CA ARG A 190 17.33 -4.41 -2.47
C ARG A 190 16.62 -5.17 -3.60
N SER A 191 15.72 -6.12 -3.28
CA SER A 191 14.98 -6.84 -4.32
C SER A 191 14.05 -5.89 -5.10
N HIS A 192 13.41 -4.91 -4.44
CA HIS A 192 12.61 -3.89 -5.13
C HIS A 192 13.48 -3.06 -6.06
N VAL A 193 14.61 -2.53 -5.55
CA VAL A 193 15.54 -1.71 -6.36
C VAL A 193 16.07 -2.54 -7.53
N PHE A 194 16.40 -3.82 -7.31
CA PHE A 194 16.87 -4.71 -8.39
C PHE A 194 15.82 -4.82 -9.50
N ILE A 195 14.53 -5.03 -9.13
CA ILE A 195 13.45 -5.12 -10.13
C ILE A 195 13.32 -3.81 -10.92
N TRP A 196 13.40 -2.66 -10.23
CA TRP A 196 13.33 -1.35 -10.90
C TRP A 196 14.47 -1.16 -11.90
N VAL A 197 15.70 -1.49 -11.48
CA VAL A 197 16.90 -1.37 -12.35
C VAL A 197 16.80 -2.36 -13.52
N ALA A 198 16.37 -3.60 -13.26
CA ALA A 198 16.19 -4.59 -14.31
C ALA A 198 15.12 -4.16 -15.33
N THR A 199 14.03 -3.54 -14.84
CA THR A 199 12.97 -3.01 -15.70
C THR A 199 13.48 -1.85 -16.56
N LEU A 200 14.27 -0.95 -15.97
CA LEU A 200 14.91 0.14 -16.73
C LEU A 200 15.85 -0.43 -17.80
N ALA A 201 16.69 -1.39 -17.43
CA ALA A 201 17.60 -2.07 -18.37
C ALA A 201 16.82 -2.73 -19.52
N ALA A 202 15.69 -3.40 -19.21
CA ALA A 202 14.83 -3.98 -20.22
C ALA A 202 14.24 -2.92 -21.16
N SER A 203 13.81 -1.76 -20.59
CA SER A 203 13.29 -0.65 -21.41
C SER A 203 14.34 -0.13 -22.37
N ILE A 204 15.58 0.00 -21.91
CA ILE A 204 16.71 0.45 -22.76
C ILE A 204 17.01 -0.62 -23.83
N TYR A 205 17.10 -1.87 -23.43
CA TYR A 205 17.44 -2.97 -24.35
C TYR A 205 16.40 -3.12 -25.47
N PHE A 206 15.12 -3.05 -25.13
CA PHE A 206 14.03 -3.16 -26.11
C PHE A 206 13.69 -1.81 -26.78
N GLN A 207 14.36 -0.74 -26.43
CA GLN A 207 14.07 0.62 -26.89
C GLN A 207 12.59 0.95 -26.78
N SER A 208 11.99 0.60 -25.63
CA SER A 208 10.55 0.70 -25.41
C SER A 208 10.23 1.16 -23.99
N TRP A 209 9.27 2.08 -23.85
CA TRP A 209 8.76 2.50 -22.56
C TRP A 209 7.86 1.46 -21.88
N LEU A 210 7.42 0.43 -22.62
CA LEU A 210 6.43 -0.52 -22.12
C LEU A 210 6.83 -1.23 -20.82
N PRO A 211 8.08 -1.74 -20.64
CA PRO A 211 8.43 -2.37 -19.37
C PRO A 211 8.28 -1.41 -18.19
N LEU A 212 8.73 -0.15 -18.32
CA LEU A 212 8.56 0.84 -17.26
C LEU A 212 7.10 1.18 -17.03
N LEU A 213 6.31 1.37 -18.09
CA LEU A 213 4.90 1.73 -17.98
C LEU A 213 4.08 0.63 -17.31
N PHE A 214 4.45 -0.64 -17.49
CA PHE A 214 3.72 -1.76 -16.88
C PHE A 214 4.19 -2.11 -15.47
N ILE A 215 5.44 -1.84 -15.10
CA ILE A 215 6.00 -2.42 -13.85
C ILE A 215 6.34 -1.34 -12.81
N VAL A 216 6.97 -0.24 -13.22
CA VAL A 216 7.47 0.76 -12.27
C VAL A 216 6.56 1.99 -12.21
N LEU A 217 6.16 2.49 -13.37
CA LEU A 217 5.45 3.76 -13.47
C LEU A 217 3.98 3.73 -13.03
N PRO A 218 3.29 2.56 -12.89
CA PRO A 218 1.92 2.59 -12.38
C PRO A 218 1.80 3.30 -11.04
N ASN A 219 2.82 3.21 -10.19
CA ASN A 219 2.85 3.91 -8.90
C ASN A 219 2.90 5.44 -9.03
N PHE A 220 3.16 5.96 -10.23
CA PHE A 220 3.26 7.40 -10.46
C PHE A 220 2.08 7.96 -11.26
N TYR A 221 1.37 7.10 -12.02
CA TYR A 221 0.23 7.59 -12.81
C TYR A 221 -1.12 7.00 -12.37
N GLY A 222 -1.13 6.01 -11.49
CA GLY A 222 -2.33 5.23 -11.15
C GLY A 222 -2.79 5.31 -9.70
N LYS A 223 -2.41 6.32 -8.93
CA LYS A 223 -2.77 6.40 -7.51
C LYS A 223 -4.06 7.17 -7.22
N THR A 224 -4.79 7.62 -8.24
CA THR A 224 -5.97 8.47 -8.07
C THR A 224 -7.06 7.82 -7.21
N LEU A 225 -7.48 6.60 -7.58
CA LEU A 225 -8.56 5.92 -6.86
C LEU A 225 -8.15 5.49 -5.46
N ILE A 226 -6.96 4.90 -5.32
CA ILE A 226 -6.54 4.40 -4.00
C ILE A 226 -6.30 5.57 -3.02
N THR A 227 -5.81 6.71 -3.51
CA THR A 227 -5.67 7.91 -2.69
C THR A 227 -7.03 8.38 -2.18
N LEU A 228 -8.05 8.34 -3.05
CA LEU A 228 -9.43 8.69 -2.66
C LEU A 228 -9.96 7.72 -1.59
N PHE A 229 -9.79 6.41 -1.79
CA PHE A 229 -10.28 5.41 -0.84
C PHE A 229 -9.53 5.51 0.50
N GLY A 230 -8.21 5.68 0.47
CA GLY A 230 -7.41 5.86 1.70
C GLY A 230 -7.85 7.10 2.50
N ALA A 231 -8.17 8.20 1.81
CA ALA A 231 -8.64 9.42 2.47
C ALA A 231 -9.96 9.20 3.21
N THR A 232 -10.82 8.29 2.77
CA THR A 232 -12.11 8.06 3.45
C THR A 232 -11.96 7.45 4.84
N GLN A 233 -10.82 6.84 5.15
CA GLN A 233 -10.64 6.09 6.41
C GLN A 233 -10.51 7.01 7.61
N HIS A 234 -9.70 8.06 7.50
CA HIS A 234 -9.31 8.89 8.65
C HIS A 234 -9.46 10.40 8.43
N ALA A 235 -9.58 10.88 7.19
CA ALA A 235 -9.53 12.31 6.89
C ALA A 235 -10.62 13.09 7.64
N GLY A 236 -10.21 14.14 8.34
CA GLY A 236 -11.13 15.03 9.08
C GLY A 236 -11.64 14.46 10.39
N LEU A 237 -11.06 13.36 10.87
CA LEU A 237 -11.41 12.78 12.17
C LEU A 237 -10.40 13.21 13.25
N LYS A 238 -10.67 12.85 14.50
CA LYS A 238 -9.84 13.27 15.64
C LYS A 238 -8.51 12.52 15.66
N GLU A 239 -7.45 13.23 16.00
CA GLU A 239 -6.10 12.70 16.16
C GLU A 239 -5.77 12.62 17.67
N ASP A 240 -4.74 11.83 18.00
CA ASP A 240 -4.19 11.71 19.37
C ASP A 240 -5.26 11.30 20.40
N ILE A 241 -6.16 10.39 20.03
CA ILE A 241 -7.26 9.96 20.90
C ILE A 241 -7.32 8.42 21.00
N MET A 242 -7.52 7.91 22.21
CA MET A 242 -7.57 6.46 22.49
C MET A 242 -8.98 5.86 22.33
N ASP A 243 -9.72 6.34 21.35
CA ASP A 243 -11.07 5.84 21.05
C ASP A 243 -11.27 5.86 19.53
N HIS A 244 -11.04 4.70 18.91
CA HIS A 244 -11.06 4.57 17.46
C HIS A 244 -12.43 4.89 16.84
N ARG A 245 -13.51 4.97 17.64
CA ARG A 245 -14.82 5.41 17.14
C ARG A 245 -14.79 6.88 16.70
N HIS A 246 -13.80 7.64 17.14
CA HIS A 246 -13.62 9.06 16.79
C HIS A 246 -12.49 9.30 15.80
N SER A 247 -11.59 8.33 15.62
CA SER A 247 -10.41 8.45 14.74
C SER A 247 -10.52 7.59 13.48
N THR A 248 -11.53 6.70 13.40
CA THR A 248 -11.75 5.86 12.23
C THR A 248 -13.21 5.94 11.78
N ARG A 249 -13.46 5.51 10.56
CA ARG A 249 -14.82 5.59 9.95
C ARG A 249 -15.14 4.27 9.26
N THR A 250 -16.39 3.83 9.41
CA THR A 250 -16.89 2.68 8.65
C THR A 250 -17.32 3.15 7.26
N VAL A 251 -16.72 2.59 6.23
CA VAL A 251 -17.07 2.88 4.85
C VAL A 251 -17.77 1.64 4.26
N ILE A 252 -18.97 1.84 3.73
CA ILE A 252 -19.74 0.75 3.12
C ILE A 252 -19.58 0.87 1.60
N LEU A 253 -18.96 -0.12 1.00
CA LEU A 253 -18.72 -0.17 -0.43
C LEU A 253 -19.49 -1.34 -1.05
N ASN A 254 -19.55 -1.39 -2.38
CA ASN A 254 -20.16 -2.52 -3.06
C ASN A 254 -19.27 -3.78 -2.95
N PRO A 255 -19.79 -4.97 -3.29
CA PRO A 255 -19.00 -6.21 -3.12
C PRO A 255 -17.73 -6.31 -3.98
N ILE A 256 -17.60 -5.52 -5.02
CA ILE A 256 -16.39 -5.47 -5.87
C ILE A 256 -15.40 -4.41 -5.35
N UNK A 257 -15.71 -3.18 -4.54
CA UNK A 257 -15.12 -2.08 -4.06
C UNK A 257 -14.50 -2.11 -2.92
#